data_8963de5dfef3d861ce62ac64f964e0b5
#
_entry.id   8963de5dfef3d861ce62ac64f964e0b5
#
_cell.length_a   1.000
_cell.length_b   1.000
_cell.length_c   1.000
_cell.angle_alpha   90.00
_cell.angle_beta   90.00
_cell.angle_gamma   90.00
#
_symmetry.space_group_name_H-M   'P 1'
#
loop_
_entity.id
_entity.type
_entity.pdbx_description
1 polymer ?
#
loop_
_entity_poly.entity_id
_entity_poly.type
_entity_poly.pdbx_seq_one_letter_code
_entity_poly.pdbx_strand_id
1 'polypeptide(L)'
;MRIALGLLLAFTATSAVGAVDPRTVPTQLPPAWQAKTRALFKDVIEVPSVHNRGQVPRVAKLLADQFKAAGIPDADIHFMPYEALPGDQTEALIVRWRSPHATKKPILVLGHMDVVEAKRSDWKFDPFVFREQDGYFLGRGSSDMKNGDVATTLAAVKLIGEGFKPDRDIIFFYSGDEETRGVGATLGSTKWRDLTNAEFGLNADGGCASYDEQFRPLGCGISMAEKTFQTYFFTTHNPGGHSSRPRPENAIYELADALKVLQAHRFQPMQNDVSRAYFEERARQEGTSQLGQEIRAWLANPNDGAAADAIEANPLEVGLTRTRCVATMLNGGHADNALPQSATATVNCRIFPGVQPKDVQAELQQLVGPKVEVTPDPNYIGVPTPASPLRPDVVSAVTKAIQHFHGPSMHVYPEMSTGASDGSFFRAQGIPVYDIDGSWGISPIDERAHGLDERIPVRAMYDDVLYWEMIFRSLAG
;
A
#
# COMPACT_ATOMS: atom_id res chain seq x y z
N MET A 1 -29.17 54.38 47.12
CA MET A 1 -29.80 53.08 46.81
C MET A 1 -29.46 52.73 45.37
N ARG A 2 -28.42 51.93 45.11
CA ARG A 2 -28.00 51.49 43.78
C ARG A 2 -28.23 49.98 43.77
N ILE A 3 -29.13 49.53 42.90
CA ILE A 3 -29.45 48.11 42.68
C ILE A 3 -28.47 47.60 41.62
N ALA A 4 -27.63 46.65 41.99
CA ALA A 4 -26.75 45.94 41.05
C ALA A 4 -27.53 44.73 40.50
N LEU A 5 -27.74 44.74 39.20
CA LEU A 5 -28.35 43.63 38.42
C LEU A 5 -27.24 42.66 38.07
N GLY A 6 -27.19 41.50 38.72
CA GLY A 6 -26.26 40.44 38.40
C GLY A 6 -26.77 39.62 37.22
N LEU A 7 -26.01 39.62 36.09
CA LEU A 7 -26.26 38.77 34.92
C LEU A 7 -25.70 37.37 35.21
N LEU A 8 -26.58 36.40 35.42
CA LEU A 8 -26.19 34.96 35.46
C LEU A 8 -25.96 34.50 34.00
N LEU A 9 -24.72 34.31 33.60
CA LEU A 9 -24.37 33.56 32.39
C LEU A 9 -24.52 32.08 32.68
N ALA A 10 -25.57 31.47 32.19
CA ALA A 10 -25.71 30.00 32.15
C ALA A 10 -24.74 29.42 31.08
N PHE A 11 -23.65 28.85 31.55
CA PHE A 11 -22.84 27.99 30.68
C PHE A 11 -23.62 26.67 30.44
N THR A 12 -24.21 26.53 29.26
CA THR A 12 -24.67 25.24 28.76
C THR A 12 -23.41 24.43 28.40
N ALA A 13 -22.99 23.55 29.28
CA ALA A 13 -22.04 22.50 28.95
C ALA A 13 -22.70 21.59 27.90
N THR A 14 -22.39 21.79 26.64
CA THR A 14 -22.61 20.78 25.61
C THR A 14 -21.70 19.61 25.96
N SER A 15 -22.26 18.58 26.58
CA SER A 15 -21.58 17.29 26.71
C SER A 15 -21.25 16.80 25.29
N ALA A 16 -19.97 16.84 24.95
CA ALA A 16 -19.48 16.15 23.77
C ALA A 16 -19.83 14.67 23.93
N VAL A 17 -20.81 14.19 23.16
CA VAL A 17 -21.05 12.74 23.06
C VAL A 17 -19.75 12.18 22.52
N GLY A 18 -19.03 11.40 23.32
CA GLY A 18 -17.79 10.73 22.89
C GLY A 18 -18.05 9.94 21.63
N ALA A 19 -17.08 9.94 20.71
CA ALA A 19 -17.19 9.15 19.48
C ALA A 19 -17.41 7.67 19.84
N VAL A 20 -18.27 7.00 19.10
CA VAL A 20 -18.60 5.58 19.32
C VAL A 20 -17.44 4.74 18.78
N ASP A 21 -16.99 3.76 19.58
CA ASP A 21 -16.03 2.77 19.09
C ASP A 21 -16.62 2.01 17.88
N PRO A 22 -16.06 2.17 16.70
CA PRO A 22 -16.61 1.58 15.48
C PRO A 22 -16.64 0.04 15.50
N ARG A 23 -15.80 -0.60 16.32
CA ARG A 23 -15.78 -2.06 16.48
C ARG A 23 -17.04 -2.60 17.16
N THR A 24 -17.71 -1.77 17.96
CA THR A 24 -18.91 -2.15 18.72
C THR A 24 -20.22 -1.99 17.94
N VAL A 25 -20.15 -1.30 16.80
CA VAL A 25 -21.33 -1.12 15.94
C VAL A 25 -21.59 -2.42 15.17
N PRO A 26 -22.84 -2.97 15.20
CA PRO A 26 -23.14 -4.20 14.47
C PRO A 26 -22.87 -4.08 12.97
N THR A 27 -22.30 -5.13 12.37
CA THR A 27 -22.15 -5.20 10.91
C THR A 27 -23.51 -5.43 10.25
N GLN A 28 -23.66 -4.96 9.00
CA GLN A 28 -24.83 -5.22 8.17
C GLN A 28 -24.72 -6.54 7.39
N LEU A 29 -23.54 -7.21 7.41
CA LEU A 29 -23.36 -8.49 6.74
C LEU A 29 -24.25 -9.56 7.39
N PRO A 30 -25.11 -10.30 6.62
CA PRO A 30 -25.99 -11.31 7.19
C PRO A 30 -25.20 -12.42 7.93
N PRO A 31 -25.74 -13.01 9.03
CA PRO A 31 -25.03 -14.00 9.85
C PRO A 31 -24.45 -15.19 9.09
N ALA A 32 -25.15 -15.70 8.07
CA ALA A 32 -24.66 -16.79 7.22
C ALA A 32 -23.39 -16.39 6.45
N TRP A 33 -23.33 -15.13 5.99
CA TRP A 33 -22.15 -14.58 5.32
C TRP A 33 -21.03 -14.25 6.28
N GLN A 34 -21.33 -13.76 7.50
CA GLN A 34 -20.32 -13.60 8.56
C GLN A 34 -19.63 -14.94 8.85
N ALA A 35 -20.40 -16.02 9.02
CA ALA A 35 -19.85 -17.37 9.25
C ALA A 35 -18.99 -17.83 8.06
N LYS A 36 -19.44 -17.61 6.83
CA LYS A 36 -18.69 -17.97 5.62
C LYS A 36 -17.39 -17.16 5.49
N THR A 37 -17.45 -15.84 5.72
CA THR A 37 -16.27 -14.96 5.72
C THR A 37 -15.26 -15.41 6.76
N ARG A 38 -15.68 -15.62 7.99
CA ARG A 38 -14.83 -16.08 9.07
C ARG A 38 -14.17 -17.43 8.78
N ALA A 39 -14.91 -18.37 8.18
CA ALA A 39 -14.39 -19.69 7.83
C ALA A 39 -13.31 -19.60 6.74
N LEU A 40 -13.60 -18.94 5.63
CA LEU A 40 -12.63 -18.78 4.54
C LEU A 40 -11.41 -17.97 5.01
N PHE A 41 -11.63 -16.89 5.77
CA PHE A 41 -10.53 -16.07 6.28
C PHE A 41 -9.61 -16.87 7.21
N LYS A 42 -10.19 -17.68 8.12
CA LYS A 42 -9.42 -18.63 8.92
C LYS A 42 -8.59 -19.55 8.05
N ASP A 43 -9.21 -20.18 7.04
CA ASP A 43 -8.56 -21.18 6.21
C ASP A 43 -7.37 -20.57 5.43
N VAL A 44 -7.48 -19.34 4.92
CA VAL A 44 -6.37 -18.68 4.19
C VAL A 44 -5.28 -18.17 5.14
N ILE A 45 -5.62 -17.66 6.33
CA ILE A 45 -4.64 -17.23 7.34
C ILE A 45 -3.78 -18.40 7.81
N GLU A 46 -4.38 -19.59 7.96
CA GLU A 46 -3.67 -20.80 8.41
C GLU A 46 -2.78 -21.44 7.33
N VAL A 47 -2.73 -20.84 6.13
CA VAL A 47 -1.75 -21.21 5.10
C VAL A 47 -0.54 -20.27 5.23
N PRO A 48 0.66 -20.78 5.61
CA PRO A 48 1.87 -19.97 5.69
C PRO A 48 2.47 -19.74 4.28
N SER A 49 1.81 -18.88 3.52
CA SER A 49 2.14 -18.57 2.11
C SER A 49 3.31 -17.60 1.97
N VAL A 50 4.35 -17.81 2.77
CA VAL A 50 5.64 -17.10 2.71
C VAL A 50 6.46 -17.63 1.53
N HIS A 51 7.29 -16.78 0.92
CA HIS A 51 8.18 -17.20 -0.16
C HIS A 51 9.05 -18.39 0.25
N ASN A 52 9.45 -19.23 -0.70
CA ASN A 52 10.19 -20.50 -0.51
C ASN A 52 9.47 -21.57 0.33
N ARG A 53 8.19 -21.40 0.67
CA ARG A 53 7.40 -22.43 1.36
C ARG A 53 6.46 -23.23 0.46
N GLY A 54 6.26 -22.78 -0.79
CA GLY A 54 5.41 -23.45 -1.77
C GLY A 54 3.94 -23.60 -1.34
N GLN A 55 3.43 -22.65 -0.52
CA GLN A 55 2.09 -22.73 0.05
C GLN A 55 1.07 -21.82 -0.65
N VAL A 56 1.50 -20.89 -1.48
CA VAL A 56 0.60 -19.99 -2.24
C VAL A 56 -0.45 -20.75 -3.05
N PRO A 57 -0.14 -21.87 -3.75
CA PRO A 57 -1.15 -22.64 -4.49
C PRO A 57 -2.31 -23.18 -3.63
N ARG A 58 -2.12 -23.34 -2.31
CA ARG A 58 -3.21 -23.70 -1.40
C ARG A 58 -4.17 -22.53 -1.18
N VAL A 59 -3.67 -21.30 -1.08
CA VAL A 59 -4.53 -20.11 -1.00
C VAL A 59 -5.29 -19.93 -2.29
N ALA A 60 -4.61 -20.02 -3.45
CA ALA A 60 -5.23 -19.96 -4.78
C ALA A 60 -6.39 -20.96 -4.91
N LYS A 61 -6.17 -22.20 -4.47
CA LYS A 61 -7.21 -23.24 -4.50
C LYS A 61 -8.40 -22.90 -3.59
N LEU A 62 -8.19 -22.41 -2.38
CA LEU A 62 -9.25 -22.05 -1.45
C LEU A 62 -10.16 -20.94 -2.04
N LEU A 63 -9.57 -19.92 -2.68
CA LEU A 63 -10.29 -18.84 -3.33
C LEU A 63 -11.01 -19.33 -4.60
N ALA A 64 -10.31 -20.09 -5.46
CA ALA A 64 -10.89 -20.66 -6.69
C ALA A 64 -12.09 -21.58 -6.41
N ASP A 65 -12.04 -22.38 -5.35
CA ASP A 65 -13.14 -23.25 -4.94
C ASP A 65 -14.42 -22.45 -4.60
N GLN A 66 -14.30 -21.21 -4.07
CA GLN A 66 -15.44 -20.33 -3.82
C GLN A 66 -16.11 -19.87 -5.13
N PHE A 67 -15.31 -19.43 -6.11
CA PHE A 67 -15.80 -19.03 -7.43
C PHE A 67 -16.45 -20.21 -8.17
N LYS A 68 -15.82 -21.38 -8.14
CA LYS A 68 -16.35 -22.59 -8.74
C LYS A 68 -17.70 -23.01 -8.11
N ALA A 69 -17.79 -22.97 -6.79
CA ALA A 69 -19.01 -23.27 -6.06
C ALA A 69 -20.14 -22.27 -6.37
N ALA A 70 -19.81 -21.03 -6.72
CA ALA A 70 -20.76 -20.01 -7.17
C ALA A 70 -21.20 -20.16 -8.63
N GLY A 71 -20.58 -21.06 -9.40
CA GLY A 71 -20.94 -21.38 -10.79
C GLY A 71 -20.06 -20.72 -11.85
N ILE A 72 -18.90 -20.17 -11.49
CA ILE A 72 -17.90 -19.76 -12.49
C ILE A 72 -17.38 -21.03 -13.18
N PRO A 73 -17.38 -21.09 -14.53
CA PRO A 73 -16.89 -22.25 -15.27
C PRO A 73 -15.39 -22.48 -15.09
N ASP A 74 -14.96 -23.74 -15.09
CA ASP A 74 -13.53 -24.09 -15.01
C ASP A 74 -12.68 -23.42 -16.12
N ALA A 75 -13.29 -23.17 -17.29
CA ALA A 75 -12.64 -22.47 -18.40
C ALA A 75 -12.33 -20.98 -18.11
N ASP A 76 -12.90 -20.41 -17.07
CA ASP A 76 -12.69 -19.04 -16.61
C ASP A 76 -11.90 -18.95 -15.29
N ILE A 77 -11.32 -20.08 -14.82
CA ILE A 77 -10.48 -20.17 -13.63
C ILE A 77 -9.11 -20.70 -14.06
N HIS A 78 -8.09 -19.87 -13.94
CA HIS A 78 -6.75 -20.17 -14.42
C HIS A 78 -5.75 -20.14 -13.27
N PHE A 79 -5.09 -21.25 -13.01
CA PHE A 79 -3.94 -21.35 -12.15
C PHE A 79 -2.67 -21.17 -13.00
N MET A 80 -1.87 -20.16 -12.67
CA MET A 80 -0.74 -19.71 -13.47
C MET A 80 0.57 -19.89 -12.70
N PRO A 81 1.20 -21.09 -12.76
CA PRO A 81 2.46 -21.35 -12.07
C PRO A 81 3.62 -20.56 -12.68
N TYR A 82 4.51 -20.06 -11.83
CA TYR A 82 5.73 -19.37 -12.23
C TYR A 82 6.79 -19.43 -11.11
N GLU A 83 8.00 -19.00 -11.45
CA GLU A 83 9.12 -18.88 -10.51
C GLU A 83 9.28 -17.43 -10.09
N ALA A 84 9.06 -17.14 -8.80
CA ALA A 84 9.18 -15.80 -8.22
C ALA A 84 10.65 -15.40 -8.01
N LEU A 85 11.43 -16.32 -7.43
CA LEU A 85 12.87 -16.22 -7.22
C LEU A 85 13.51 -17.53 -7.66
N PRO A 86 14.83 -17.60 -7.96
CA PRO A 86 15.48 -18.83 -8.32
C PRO A 86 15.20 -19.97 -7.31
N GLY A 87 14.49 -21.02 -7.77
CA GLY A 87 14.07 -22.14 -6.95
C GLY A 87 12.75 -21.96 -6.18
N ASP A 88 12.15 -20.76 -6.18
CA ASP A 88 10.88 -20.48 -5.50
C ASP A 88 9.72 -20.54 -6.47
N GLN A 89 9.04 -21.69 -6.50
CA GLN A 89 7.86 -21.89 -7.34
C GLN A 89 6.60 -21.40 -6.61
N THR A 90 5.84 -20.57 -7.29
CA THR A 90 4.59 -20.00 -6.81
C THR A 90 3.52 -20.01 -7.91
N GLU A 91 2.38 -19.36 -7.66
CA GLU A 91 1.25 -19.38 -8.57
C GLU A 91 0.45 -18.09 -8.46
N ALA A 92 -0.05 -17.59 -9.59
CA ALA A 92 -1.12 -16.60 -9.61
C ALA A 92 -2.46 -17.27 -9.94
N LEU A 93 -3.54 -16.73 -9.40
CA LEU A 93 -4.91 -17.12 -9.73
C LEU A 93 -5.56 -16.03 -10.57
N ILE A 94 -6.11 -16.41 -11.75
CA ILE A 94 -6.90 -15.52 -12.59
C ILE A 94 -8.31 -16.10 -12.72
N VAL A 95 -9.31 -15.33 -12.31
CA VAL A 95 -10.72 -15.72 -12.45
C VAL A 95 -11.47 -14.67 -13.24
N ARG A 96 -12.29 -15.09 -14.20
CA ARG A 96 -13.09 -14.18 -15.02
C ARG A 96 -14.57 -14.40 -14.80
N TRP A 97 -15.23 -13.46 -14.15
CA TRP A 97 -16.68 -13.40 -14.08
C TRP A 97 -17.22 -12.69 -15.31
N ARG A 98 -17.78 -13.47 -16.24
CA ARG A 98 -18.26 -12.94 -17.52
C ARG A 98 -19.61 -12.23 -17.37
N SER A 99 -19.69 -11.07 -18.02
CA SER A 99 -20.97 -10.41 -18.27
C SER A 99 -21.76 -11.19 -19.33
N PRO A 100 -23.06 -11.42 -19.14
CA PRO A 100 -23.89 -11.99 -20.20
C PRO A 100 -24.08 -11.03 -21.38
N HIS A 101 -23.92 -9.72 -21.19
CA HIS A 101 -24.11 -8.67 -22.18
C HIS A 101 -23.15 -7.51 -21.92
N ALA A 102 -21.86 -7.75 -22.07
CA ALA A 102 -20.84 -6.73 -21.84
C ALA A 102 -21.01 -5.53 -22.78
N THR A 103 -21.19 -4.34 -22.20
CA THR A 103 -21.28 -3.05 -22.92
C THR A 103 -20.05 -2.16 -22.69
N LYS A 104 -19.25 -2.52 -21.69
CA LYS A 104 -18.02 -1.81 -21.28
C LYS A 104 -16.84 -2.78 -21.29
N LYS A 105 -15.61 -2.23 -21.32
CA LYS A 105 -14.40 -3.04 -21.16
C LYS A 105 -14.35 -3.63 -19.74
N PRO A 106 -13.67 -4.76 -19.52
CA PRO A 106 -13.53 -5.37 -18.20
C PRO A 106 -12.93 -4.41 -17.16
N ILE A 107 -13.19 -4.69 -15.88
CA ILE A 107 -12.41 -4.19 -14.75
C ILE A 107 -11.54 -5.32 -14.21
N LEU A 108 -10.36 -4.96 -13.70
CA LEU A 108 -9.42 -5.88 -13.06
C LEU A 108 -9.46 -5.65 -11.55
N VAL A 109 -9.58 -6.70 -10.76
CA VAL A 109 -9.45 -6.68 -9.30
C VAL A 109 -8.14 -7.35 -8.96
N LEU A 110 -7.27 -6.63 -8.28
CA LEU A 110 -5.94 -7.10 -7.87
C LEU A 110 -5.91 -7.46 -6.39
N GLY A 111 -5.08 -8.41 -6.05
CA GLY A 111 -4.70 -8.80 -4.71
C GLY A 111 -3.50 -9.71 -4.73
N HIS A 112 -2.94 -10.03 -3.55
CA HIS A 112 -1.85 -10.99 -3.43
C HIS A 112 -2.06 -12.02 -2.32
N MET A 113 -1.64 -13.25 -2.59
CA MET A 113 -1.86 -14.41 -1.74
C MET A 113 -0.66 -14.74 -0.83
N ASP A 114 0.50 -14.21 -1.16
CA ASP A 114 1.71 -14.36 -0.34
C ASP A 114 1.72 -13.41 0.86
N VAL A 115 2.62 -13.65 1.78
CA VAL A 115 2.80 -12.82 2.98
C VAL A 115 4.28 -12.80 3.37
N VAL A 116 4.73 -11.71 4.02
CA VAL A 116 6.06 -11.65 4.60
C VAL A 116 6.28 -12.67 5.70
N GLU A 117 7.54 -13.03 5.95
CA GLU A 117 7.94 -13.95 7.03
C GLU A 117 7.50 -13.44 8.41
N ALA A 118 7.10 -14.38 9.26
CA ALA A 118 6.75 -14.13 10.64
C ALA A 118 7.34 -15.22 11.55
N LYS A 119 8.31 -14.84 12.38
CA LYS A 119 8.98 -15.77 13.28
C LYS A 119 8.14 -15.97 14.54
N ARG A 120 7.80 -17.23 14.84
CA ARG A 120 7.01 -17.60 16.04
C ARG A 120 7.60 -17.04 17.35
N SER A 121 8.93 -16.93 17.44
CA SER A 121 9.63 -16.41 18.63
C SER A 121 9.33 -14.95 18.93
N ASP A 122 8.96 -14.17 17.91
CA ASP A 122 8.80 -12.73 18.00
C ASP A 122 7.34 -12.34 18.31
N TRP A 123 6.40 -13.25 18.00
CA TRP A 123 4.97 -13.05 18.20
C TRP A 123 4.48 -13.61 19.54
N LYS A 124 3.46 -12.99 20.11
CA LYS A 124 2.80 -13.50 21.33
C LYS A 124 2.12 -14.85 21.12
N PHE A 125 1.74 -15.15 19.85
CA PHE A 125 1.09 -16.40 19.45
C PHE A 125 1.68 -16.90 18.12
N ASP A 126 1.24 -18.04 17.63
CA ASP A 126 1.65 -18.53 16.33
C ASP A 126 1.04 -17.67 15.21
N PRO A 127 1.84 -16.99 14.36
CA PRO A 127 1.35 -16.07 13.34
C PRO A 127 0.48 -16.73 12.26
N PHE A 128 0.59 -18.04 12.08
CA PHE A 128 -0.18 -18.82 11.11
C PHE A 128 -1.27 -19.69 11.75
N VAL A 129 -1.69 -19.34 12.97
CA VAL A 129 -2.86 -19.90 13.63
C VAL A 129 -3.86 -18.77 13.84
N PHE A 130 -4.97 -18.83 13.08
CA PHE A 130 -6.03 -17.84 13.16
C PHE A 130 -6.59 -17.71 14.58
N ARG A 131 -6.75 -16.48 15.02
CA ARG A 131 -7.35 -16.14 16.33
C ARG A 131 -8.43 -15.09 16.18
N GLU A 132 -9.41 -15.17 17.04
CA GLU A 132 -10.39 -14.12 17.28
C GLU A 132 -10.31 -13.73 18.75
N GLN A 133 -9.93 -12.49 19.01
CA GLN A 133 -9.76 -11.99 20.37
C GLN A 133 -10.00 -10.48 20.42
N ASP A 134 -10.67 -10.02 21.46
CA ASP A 134 -10.90 -8.59 21.75
C ASP A 134 -11.48 -7.78 20.57
N GLY A 135 -12.34 -8.42 19.75
CA GLY A 135 -12.97 -7.82 18.59
C GLY A 135 -12.07 -7.74 17.35
N TYR A 136 -10.98 -8.49 17.31
CA TYR A 136 -10.06 -8.60 16.19
C TYR A 136 -9.93 -10.03 15.69
N PHE A 137 -9.70 -10.17 14.38
CA PHE A 137 -9.06 -11.33 13.77
C PHE A 137 -7.55 -11.08 13.73
N LEU A 138 -6.76 -12.06 14.15
CA LEU A 138 -5.32 -11.98 14.28
C LEU A 138 -4.64 -13.11 13.50
N GLY A 139 -3.54 -12.78 12.86
CA GLY A 139 -2.67 -13.68 12.11
C GLY A 139 -1.89 -12.94 11.03
N ARG A 140 -0.80 -13.50 10.52
CA ARG A 140 -0.04 -12.93 9.41
C ARG A 140 -0.90 -12.93 8.14
N GLY A 141 -0.97 -11.78 7.44
CA GLY A 141 -1.84 -11.57 6.29
C GLY A 141 -3.26 -11.15 6.66
N SER A 142 -3.53 -10.81 7.93
CA SER A 142 -4.88 -10.39 8.34
C SER A 142 -5.25 -8.98 7.90
N SER A 143 -4.27 -8.13 7.61
CA SER A 143 -4.45 -6.79 7.06
C SER A 143 -3.63 -6.54 5.80
N ASP A 144 -2.69 -7.45 5.47
CA ASP A 144 -1.80 -7.36 4.32
C ASP A 144 -1.59 -8.76 3.74
N MET A 145 -2.35 -9.18 2.64
CA MET A 145 -3.67 -8.59 2.30
C MET A 145 -4.72 -9.70 2.09
N LYS A 146 -4.64 -10.82 2.83
CA LYS A 146 -5.62 -11.91 2.68
C LYS A 146 -7.06 -11.51 3.01
N ASN A 147 -7.26 -10.41 3.79
CA ASN A 147 -8.57 -9.78 3.98
C ASN A 147 -9.17 -9.35 2.63
N GLY A 148 -8.42 -8.63 1.81
CA GLY A 148 -8.86 -8.16 0.51
C GLY A 148 -9.14 -9.30 -0.47
N ASP A 149 -8.29 -10.35 -0.50
CA ASP A 149 -8.55 -11.55 -1.29
C ASP A 149 -9.88 -12.20 -0.93
N VAL A 150 -10.15 -12.35 0.37
CA VAL A 150 -11.40 -12.96 0.88
C VAL A 150 -12.60 -12.04 0.62
N ALA A 151 -12.45 -10.73 0.86
CA ALA A 151 -13.54 -9.78 0.70
C ALA A 151 -14.00 -9.68 -0.76
N THR A 152 -13.06 -9.50 -1.69
CA THR A 152 -13.34 -9.42 -3.14
C THR A 152 -13.94 -10.71 -3.67
N THR A 153 -13.41 -11.87 -3.26
CA THR A 153 -13.94 -13.19 -3.63
C THR A 153 -15.37 -13.36 -3.13
N LEU A 154 -15.65 -13.11 -1.83
CA LEU A 154 -16.96 -13.35 -1.25
C LEU A 154 -18.01 -12.34 -1.68
N ALA A 155 -17.61 -11.09 -1.96
CA ALA A 155 -18.52 -10.10 -2.56
C ALA A 155 -19.01 -10.56 -3.94
N ALA A 156 -18.11 -11.05 -4.79
CA ALA A 156 -18.47 -11.62 -6.09
C ALA A 156 -19.38 -12.85 -5.95
N VAL A 157 -19.00 -13.80 -5.10
CA VAL A 157 -19.76 -15.03 -4.82
C VAL A 157 -21.18 -14.71 -4.32
N LYS A 158 -21.31 -13.70 -3.45
CA LYS A 158 -22.60 -13.23 -2.94
C LYS A 158 -23.46 -12.66 -4.07
N LEU A 159 -22.90 -11.79 -4.88
CA LEU A 159 -23.59 -11.17 -6.01
C LEU A 159 -24.03 -12.20 -7.07
N ILE A 160 -23.19 -13.19 -7.37
CA ILE A 160 -23.53 -14.29 -8.28
C ILE A 160 -24.74 -15.07 -7.70
N GLY A 161 -24.69 -15.39 -6.40
CA GLY A 161 -25.79 -16.09 -5.71
C GLY A 161 -27.10 -15.29 -5.68
N GLU A 162 -27.06 -13.97 -5.68
CA GLU A 162 -28.21 -13.07 -5.78
C GLU A 162 -28.70 -12.87 -7.23
N GLY A 163 -28.01 -13.44 -8.21
CA GLY A 163 -28.37 -13.33 -9.62
C GLY A 163 -27.98 -12.00 -10.26
N PHE A 164 -27.07 -11.23 -9.65
CA PHE A 164 -26.56 -10.00 -10.25
C PHE A 164 -25.89 -10.29 -11.60
N LYS A 165 -26.18 -9.45 -12.58
CA LYS A 165 -25.65 -9.55 -13.94
C LYS A 165 -24.80 -8.31 -14.23
N PRO A 166 -23.47 -8.41 -14.22
CA PRO A 166 -22.62 -7.27 -14.52
C PRO A 166 -22.76 -6.83 -15.99
N ASP A 167 -22.59 -5.54 -16.27
CA ASP A 167 -22.59 -4.97 -17.64
C ASP A 167 -21.20 -5.00 -18.29
N ARG A 168 -20.19 -5.51 -17.57
CA ARG A 168 -18.82 -5.76 -18.01
C ARG A 168 -18.25 -6.98 -17.32
N ASP A 169 -17.24 -7.61 -17.89
CA ASP A 169 -16.53 -8.68 -17.21
C ASP A 169 -15.77 -8.12 -15.99
N ILE A 170 -15.70 -8.90 -14.93
CA ILE A 170 -14.86 -8.64 -13.77
C ILE A 170 -13.78 -9.71 -13.75
N ILE A 171 -12.53 -9.29 -13.78
CA ILE A 171 -11.36 -10.17 -13.77
C ILE A 171 -10.68 -10.05 -12.41
N PHE A 172 -10.52 -11.14 -11.70
CA PHE A 172 -9.75 -11.22 -10.47
C PHE A 172 -8.36 -11.75 -10.80
N PHE A 173 -7.34 -11.06 -10.35
CA PHE A 173 -5.93 -11.45 -10.46
C PHE A 173 -5.31 -11.40 -9.07
N TYR A 174 -5.01 -12.54 -8.52
CA TYR A 174 -4.32 -12.68 -7.24
C TYR A 174 -2.92 -13.21 -7.50
N SER A 175 -1.90 -12.39 -7.23
CA SER A 175 -0.50 -12.77 -7.39
C SER A 175 0.00 -13.62 -6.23
N GLY A 176 1.19 -14.16 -6.33
CA GLY A 176 1.77 -14.99 -5.30
C GLY A 176 3.19 -14.60 -4.93
N ASP A 177 3.61 -13.36 -5.20
CA ASP A 177 4.96 -12.87 -4.93
C ASP A 177 5.06 -11.34 -4.85
N GLU A 178 3.99 -10.65 -4.47
CA GLU A 178 4.00 -9.21 -4.28
C GLU A 178 5.07 -8.80 -3.28
N GLU A 179 5.15 -9.51 -2.17
CA GLU A 179 6.07 -9.30 -1.04
C GLU A 179 7.55 -9.63 -1.37
N THR A 180 7.83 -9.92 -2.63
CA THR A 180 9.20 -10.21 -3.08
C THR A 180 9.59 -9.43 -4.33
N ARG A 181 9.21 -9.88 -5.52
CA ARG A 181 9.69 -9.30 -6.79
C ARG A 181 8.57 -8.84 -7.73
N GLY A 182 7.32 -9.18 -7.47
CA GLY A 182 6.19 -8.88 -8.34
C GLY A 182 6.32 -9.49 -9.75
N VAL A 183 6.94 -10.67 -9.83
CA VAL A 183 7.06 -11.41 -11.10
C VAL A 183 5.68 -11.79 -11.60
N GLY A 184 4.78 -12.21 -10.72
CA GLY A 184 3.39 -12.52 -11.05
C GLY A 184 2.68 -11.33 -11.69
N ALA A 185 2.78 -10.14 -11.10
CA ALA A 185 2.19 -8.91 -11.65
C ALA A 185 2.87 -8.49 -12.97
N THR A 186 4.19 -8.67 -13.08
CA THR A 186 4.91 -8.50 -14.36
C THR A 186 4.35 -9.40 -15.44
N LEU A 187 4.18 -10.69 -15.15
CA LEU A 187 3.61 -11.65 -16.11
C LEU A 187 2.14 -11.35 -16.39
N GLY A 188 1.36 -11.00 -15.37
CA GLY A 188 -0.04 -10.59 -15.48
C GLY A 188 -0.21 -9.40 -16.41
N SER A 189 0.60 -8.38 -16.25
CA SER A 189 0.52 -7.15 -17.05
C SER A 189 1.12 -7.28 -18.46
N THR A 190 1.89 -8.35 -18.74
CA THR A 190 2.58 -8.57 -20.01
C THR A 190 2.16 -9.88 -20.68
N LYS A 191 2.78 -11.01 -20.30
CA LYS A 191 2.61 -12.31 -20.94
C LYS A 191 1.18 -12.85 -20.86
N TRP A 192 0.49 -12.60 -19.74
CA TRP A 192 -0.89 -13.05 -19.53
C TRP A 192 -1.92 -11.93 -19.80
N ARG A 193 -1.49 -10.90 -20.53
CA ARG A 193 -2.31 -9.73 -20.84
C ARG A 193 -3.67 -10.06 -21.44
N ASP A 194 -3.76 -11.10 -22.25
CA ASP A 194 -5.04 -11.53 -22.85
C ASP A 194 -6.09 -11.96 -21.80
N LEU A 195 -5.63 -12.44 -20.64
CA LEU A 195 -6.49 -12.81 -19.53
C LEU A 195 -6.82 -11.62 -18.62
N THR A 196 -5.94 -10.63 -18.53
CA THR A 196 -6.00 -9.54 -17.54
C THR A 196 -6.33 -8.16 -18.15
N ASN A 197 -6.48 -8.07 -19.48
CA ASN A 197 -6.70 -6.78 -20.12
C ASN A 197 -8.02 -6.14 -19.69
N ALA A 198 -7.94 -4.93 -19.12
CA ALA A 198 -9.05 -4.22 -18.54
C ALA A 198 -9.01 -2.72 -18.86
N GLU A 199 -10.11 -2.02 -18.62
CA GLU A 199 -10.19 -0.56 -18.73
C GLU A 199 -9.40 0.12 -17.61
N PHE A 200 -9.53 -0.42 -16.41
CA PHE A 200 -8.80 -0.01 -15.20
C PHE A 200 -8.76 -1.17 -14.19
N GLY A 201 -7.87 -1.05 -13.22
CA GLY A 201 -7.75 -1.97 -12.09
C GLY A 201 -8.21 -1.33 -10.78
N LEU A 202 -8.72 -2.17 -9.89
CA LEU A 202 -9.01 -1.89 -8.49
C LEU A 202 -8.15 -2.84 -7.67
N ASN A 203 -7.22 -2.31 -6.88
CA ASN A 203 -6.33 -3.12 -6.07
C ASN A 203 -6.81 -3.13 -4.62
N ALA A 204 -7.07 -4.31 -4.09
CA ALA A 204 -7.54 -4.49 -2.72
C ALA A 204 -6.38 -4.47 -1.69
N ASP A 205 -5.17 -4.12 -2.14
CA ASP A 205 -3.97 -3.98 -1.33
C ASP A 205 -3.81 -2.52 -0.88
N GLY A 206 -4.76 -2.02 -0.12
CA GLY A 206 -4.72 -0.64 0.36
C GLY A 206 -5.74 -0.43 1.47
N GLY A 207 -5.28 -0.17 2.67
CA GLY A 207 -6.19 0.26 3.74
C GLY A 207 -6.83 1.60 3.38
N CYS A 208 -8.13 1.75 3.67
CA CYS A 208 -8.83 2.96 3.31
C CYS A 208 -9.24 3.77 4.53
N ALA A 209 -10.27 3.35 5.27
CA ALA A 209 -10.82 4.17 6.34
C ALA A 209 -9.99 4.05 7.63
N SER A 210 -9.69 5.19 8.24
CA SER A 210 -8.88 5.25 9.46
C SER A 210 -9.56 6.10 10.53
N TYR A 211 -9.37 5.68 11.78
CA TYR A 211 -9.81 6.41 12.97
C TYR A 211 -8.62 6.66 13.89
N ASP A 212 -8.65 7.74 14.66
CA ASP A 212 -7.71 7.92 15.75
C ASP A 212 -8.10 7.10 17.01
N GLU A 213 -7.25 7.11 18.02
CA GLU A 213 -7.49 6.39 19.30
C GLU A 213 -8.72 6.92 20.07
N GLN A 214 -9.26 8.06 19.71
CA GLN A 214 -10.51 8.62 20.23
C GLN A 214 -11.70 8.33 19.33
N PHE A 215 -11.53 7.45 18.31
CA PHE A 215 -12.51 7.03 17.34
C PHE A 215 -13.04 8.16 16.42
N ARG A 216 -12.26 9.22 16.25
CA ARG A 216 -12.58 10.28 15.30
C ARG A 216 -12.12 9.86 13.90
N PRO A 217 -12.93 10.08 12.84
CA PRO A 217 -12.52 9.76 11.47
C PRO A 217 -11.30 10.57 11.05
N LEU A 218 -10.29 9.91 10.51
CA LEU A 218 -9.11 10.54 9.91
C LEU A 218 -9.28 10.70 8.39
N GLY A 219 -10.05 9.82 7.75
CA GLY A 219 -10.31 9.81 6.32
C GLY A 219 -10.04 8.48 5.66
N CYS A 220 -10.20 8.47 4.33
CA CYS A 220 -9.96 7.32 3.46
C CYS A 220 -9.24 7.80 2.21
N GLY A 221 -8.01 7.37 2.02
CA GLY A 221 -7.22 7.61 0.82
C GLY A 221 -7.56 6.62 -0.29
N ILE A 222 -7.71 7.11 -1.52
CA ILE A 222 -7.68 6.26 -2.73
C ILE A 222 -6.29 6.40 -3.31
N SER A 223 -5.43 5.37 -3.19
CA SER A 223 -4.10 5.44 -3.76
C SER A 223 -4.17 5.34 -5.28
N MET A 224 -3.79 6.41 -5.94
CA MET A 224 -3.84 6.55 -7.41
C MET A 224 -2.45 6.72 -8.01
N ALA A 225 -1.43 6.77 -7.17
CA ALA A 225 -0.04 6.87 -7.54
C ALA A 225 0.84 6.22 -6.47
N GLU A 226 1.96 5.66 -6.88
CA GLU A 226 2.93 5.03 -5.99
C GLU A 226 4.33 5.49 -6.35
N LYS A 227 5.20 5.56 -5.35
CA LYS A 227 6.62 5.80 -5.59
C LYS A 227 7.30 4.55 -6.11
N THR A 228 8.21 4.76 -7.05
CA THR A 228 9.05 3.67 -7.53
C THR A 228 10.12 3.34 -6.49
N PHE A 229 10.13 2.10 -6.02
CA PHE A 229 11.20 1.55 -5.19
C PHE A 229 12.43 1.30 -6.06
N GLN A 230 13.60 1.79 -5.62
CA GLN A 230 14.86 1.49 -6.27
C GLN A 230 16.00 1.47 -5.26
N THR A 231 16.83 0.45 -5.33
CA THR A 231 18.06 0.37 -4.54
C THR A 231 19.26 0.71 -5.40
N TYR A 232 20.20 1.49 -4.83
CA TYR A 232 21.51 1.77 -5.39
C TYR A 232 22.59 1.35 -4.39
N PHE A 233 23.74 0.94 -4.91
CA PHE A 233 24.93 0.72 -4.12
C PHE A 233 25.91 1.88 -4.32
N PHE A 234 26.36 2.48 -3.23
CA PHE A 234 27.44 3.46 -3.20
C PHE A 234 28.71 2.74 -2.80
N THR A 235 29.63 2.57 -3.73
CA THR A 235 30.86 1.81 -3.49
C THR A 235 32.08 2.69 -3.67
N THR A 236 32.99 2.64 -2.69
CA THR A 236 34.30 3.28 -2.72
C THR A 236 35.39 2.24 -2.79
N HIS A 237 36.48 2.54 -3.48
CA HIS A 237 37.63 1.67 -3.63
C HIS A 237 38.91 2.38 -3.21
N ASN A 238 39.82 1.65 -2.56
CA ASN A 238 41.09 2.16 -2.11
C ASN A 238 42.16 1.04 -2.17
N PRO A 239 43.44 1.36 -2.43
CA PRO A 239 44.52 0.35 -2.43
C PRO A 239 44.69 -0.41 -1.11
N GLY A 240 44.13 0.09 -0.02
CA GLY A 240 44.32 -0.48 1.31
C GLY A 240 45.73 -0.21 1.87
N GLY A 241 46.15 -0.98 2.86
CA GLY A 241 47.47 -0.88 3.48
C GLY A 241 47.45 -1.30 4.95
N HIS A 242 48.61 -1.19 5.61
CA HIS A 242 48.74 -1.51 7.02
C HIS A 242 48.21 -0.37 7.90
N SER A 243 47.36 -0.66 8.88
CA SER A 243 46.69 0.34 9.73
C SER A 243 47.63 1.23 10.54
N SER A 244 48.88 0.75 10.84
CA SER A 244 49.89 1.57 11.51
C SER A 244 50.46 2.71 10.64
N ARG A 245 50.11 2.75 9.37
CA ARG A 245 50.48 3.80 8.41
C ARG A 245 49.23 4.39 7.77
N PRO A 246 48.45 5.17 8.54
CA PRO A 246 47.21 5.74 8.05
C PRO A 246 47.45 6.66 6.85
N ARG A 247 46.51 6.67 5.91
CA ARG A 247 46.48 7.56 4.74
C ARG A 247 45.33 8.55 4.86
N PRO A 248 45.44 9.73 4.21
CA PRO A 248 44.30 10.63 4.09
C PRO A 248 43.09 9.97 3.36
N GLU A 249 43.42 9.17 2.31
CA GLU A 249 42.40 8.43 1.53
C GLU A 249 42.09 7.11 2.23
N ASN A 250 40.81 6.88 2.47
CA ASN A 250 40.28 5.67 3.12
C ASN A 250 38.87 5.39 2.61
N ALA A 251 38.64 4.19 2.12
CA ALA A 251 37.35 3.83 1.52
C ALA A 251 36.15 4.07 2.48
N ILE A 252 36.33 3.80 3.78
CA ILE A 252 35.29 4.06 4.77
C ILE A 252 35.04 5.57 4.93
N TYR A 253 36.08 6.39 4.96
CA TYR A 253 35.91 7.83 5.12
C TYR A 253 35.29 8.48 3.89
N GLU A 254 35.72 8.09 2.69
CA GLU A 254 35.16 8.56 1.43
C GLU A 254 33.69 8.19 1.31
N LEU A 255 33.30 6.97 1.72
CA LEU A 255 31.91 6.58 1.78
C LEU A 255 31.11 7.38 2.84
N ALA A 256 31.68 7.60 4.03
CA ALA A 256 31.03 8.40 5.07
C ALA A 256 30.77 9.84 4.62
N ASP A 257 31.73 10.46 3.90
CA ASP A 257 31.53 11.79 3.32
C ASP A 257 30.40 11.80 2.30
N ALA A 258 30.32 10.80 1.41
CA ALA A 258 29.24 10.65 0.45
C ALA A 258 27.88 10.48 1.14
N LEU A 259 27.80 9.70 2.22
CA LEU A 259 26.57 9.53 2.99
C LEU A 259 26.14 10.83 3.70
N LYS A 260 27.08 11.65 4.16
CA LYS A 260 26.78 12.99 4.71
C LYS A 260 26.23 13.93 3.64
N VAL A 261 26.76 13.87 2.43
CA VAL A 261 26.26 14.64 1.29
C VAL A 261 24.85 14.17 0.92
N LEU A 262 24.60 12.85 0.84
CA LEU A 262 23.27 12.28 0.61
C LEU A 262 22.27 12.71 1.69
N GLN A 263 22.65 12.65 2.97
CA GLN A 263 21.80 13.06 4.09
C GLN A 263 21.34 14.51 3.98
N ALA A 264 22.22 15.39 3.51
CA ALA A 264 21.94 16.82 3.34
C ALA A 264 21.17 17.12 2.03
N HIS A 265 21.19 16.21 1.06
CA HIS A 265 20.59 16.46 -0.24
C HIS A 265 19.07 16.53 -0.17
N ARG A 266 18.51 17.44 -0.98
CA ARG A 266 17.08 17.60 -1.18
C ARG A 266 16.79 17.57 -2.69
N PHE A 267 16.14 16.49 -3.14
CA PHE A 267 15.62 16.46 -4.51
C PHE A 267 14.64 17.61 -4.75
N GLN A 268 14.51 18.03 -5.99
CA GLN A 268 13.56 19.08 -6.34
C GLN A 268 12.13 18.65 -6.01
N PRO A 269 11.31 19.56 -5.46
CA PRO A 269 9.89 19.28 -5.26
C PRO A 269 9.19 19.01 -6.59
N MET A 270 8.21 18.12 -6.57
CA MET A 270 7.41 17.72 -7.73
C MET A 270 5.95 17.62 -7.35
N GLN A 271 5.08 17.81 -8.33
CA GLN A 271 3.63 17.70 -8.16
C GLN A 271 3.03 16.98 -9.35
N ASN A 272 2.02 16.16 -9.11
CA ASN A 272 1.11 15.59 -10.10
C ASN A 272 -0.34 15.86 -9.67
N ASP A 273 -1.32 15.51 -10.49
CA ASP A 273 -2.74 15.77 -10.18
C ASP A 273 -3.18 15.09 -8.87
N VAL A 274 -2.66 13.89 -8.58
CA VAL A 274 -2.99 13.13 -7.37
C VAL A 274 -2.42 13.82 -6.12
N SER A 275 -1.12 14.14 -6.11
CA SER A 275 -0.50 14.84 -4.97
C SER A 275 -1.08 16.23 -4.76
N ARG A 276 -1.46 16.93 -5.84
CA ARG A 276 -2.18 18.20 -5.76
C ARG A 276 -3.53 18.02 -5.04
N ALA A 277 -4.34 17.07 -5.49
CA ALA A 277 -5.67 16.83 -4.90
C ALA A 277 -5.56 16.40 -3.42
N TYR A 278 -4.57 15.58 -3.08
CA TYR A 278 -4.26 15.23 -1.69
C TYR A 278 -3.98 16.48 -0.84
N PHE A 279 -3.05 17.33 -1.27
CA PHE A 279 -2.66 18.50 -0.51
C PHE A 279 -3.74 19.61 -0.49
N GLU A 280 -4.60 19.69 -1.51
CA GLU A 280 -5.79 20.55 -1.47
C GLU A 280 -6.74 20.13 -0.34
N GLU A 281 -6.98 18.83 -0.18
CA GLU A 281 -7.79 18.29 0.92
C GLU A 281 -7.11 18.48 2.27
N ARG A 282 -5.81 18.17 2.38
CA ARG A 282 -5.04 18.42 3.60
C ARG A 282 -5.06 19.89 4.04
N ALA A 283 -4.89 20.81 3.10
CA ALA A 283 -4.98 22.26 3.38
C ALA A 283 -6.36 22.66 3.91
N ARG A 284 -7.42 21.99 3.43
CA ARG A 284 -8.79 22.21 3.89
C ARG A 284 -8.98 21.70 5.33
N GLN A 285 -8.48 20.50 5.63
CA GLN A 285 -8.53 19.89 6.97
C GLN A 285 -7.73 20.71 8.00
N GLU A 286 -6.52 21.13 7.61
CA GLU A 286 -5.62 21.90 8.45
C GLU A 286 -6.10 23.36 8.69
N GLY A 287 -6.99 23.87 7.87
CA GLY A 287 -7.56 25.20 8.05
C GLY A 287 -6.49 26.31 8.11
N THR A 288 -6.44 27.05 9.20
CA THR A 288 -5.50 28.17 9.43
C THR A 288 -4.22 27.76 10.16
N SER A 289 -3.98 26.46 10.38
CA SER A 289 -2.76 25.95 11.01
C SER A 289 -1.50 26.36 10.23
N GLN A 290 -0.35 26.27 10.87
CA GLN A 290 0.96 26.49 10.23
C GLN A 290 1.11 25.57 9.01
N LEU A 291 0.86 24.25 9.18
CA LEU A 291 0.95 23.26 8.10
C LEU A 291 -0.01 23.62 6.95
N GLY A 292 -1.25 24.02 7.25
CA GLY A 292 -2.20 24.41 6.23
C GLY A 292 -1.76 25.66 5.42
N GLN A 293 -1.03 26.59 6.05
CA GLN A 293 -0.46 27.74 5.35
C GLN A 293 0.70 27.31 4.42
N GLU A 294 1.59 26.44 4.89
CA GLU A 294 2.73 25.91 4.14
C GLU A 294 2.27 25.10 2.94
N ILE A 295 1.25 24.25 3.12
CA ILE A 295 0.64 23.48 2.03
C ILE A 295 0.08 24.44 0.96
N ARG A 296 -0.67 25.47 1.34
CA ARG A 296 -1.21 26.47 0.37
C ARG A 296 -0.11 27.23 -0.35
N ALA A 297 0.99 27.57 0.33
CA ALA A 297 2.14 28.21 -0.31
C ALA A 297 2.77 27.30 -1.37
N TRP A 298 2.97 26.03 -1.04
CA TRP A 298 3.53 25.06 -1.98
C TRP A 298 2.56 24.75 -3.14
N LEU A 299 1.25 24.66 -2.89
CA LEU A 299 0.26 24.49 -3.97
C LEU A 299 0.26 25.66 -4.95
N ALA A 300 0.51 26.88 -4.46
CA ALA A 300 0.63 28.07 -5.31
C ALA A 300 1.95 28.11 -6.09
N ASN A 301 3.02 27.57 -5.55
CA ASN A 301 4.33 27.44 -6.20
C ASN A 301 4.97 26.08 -5.93
N PRO A 302 4.69 25.06 -6.75
CA PRO A 302 5.22 23.71 -6.56
C PRO A 302 6.74 23.57 -6.55
N ASN A 303 7.47 24.59 -7.05
CA ASN A 303 8.93 24.64 -7.05
C ASN A 303 9.51 25.26 -5.76
N ASP A 304 8.68 25.68 -4.82
CA ASP A 304 9.13 26.24 -3.56
C ASP A 304 9.68 25.14 -2.64
N GLY A 305 11.01 24.98 -2.66
CA GLY A 305 11.73 24.00 -1.84
C GLY A 305 11.57 24.28 -0.34
N ALA A 306 11.46 25.54 0.08
CA ALA A 306 11.31 25.88 1.49
C ALA A 306 9.92 25.49 2.02
N ALA A 307 8.87 25.75 1.24
CA ALA A 307 7.52 25.31 1.58
C ALA A 307 7.41 23.78 1.60
N ALA A 308 8.03 23.09 0.63
CA ALA A 308 8.09 21.64 0.62
C ALA A 308 8.86 21.06 1.82
N ASP A 309 9.97 21.68 2.25
CA ASP A 309 10.73 21.27 3.44
C ASP A 309 9.89 21.46 4.72
N ALA A 310 9.12 22.55 4.80
CA ALA A 310 8.24 22.83 5.93
C ALA A 310 7.10 21.79 6.02
N ILE A 311 6.47 21.42 4.89
CA ILE A 311 5.48 20.33 4.84
C ILE A 311 6.10 19.01 5.32
N GLU A 312 7.26 18.63 4.77
CA GLU A 312 7.93 17.36 5.09
C GLU A 312 8.61 17.34 6.47
N ALA A 313 8.56 18.44 7.23
CA ALA A 313 8.89 18.46 8.65
C ALA A 313 7.82 17.72 9.49
N ASN A 314 6.59 17.56 8.96
CA ASN A 314 5.58 16.69 9.54
C ASN A 314 5.88 15.24 9.12
N PRO A 315 6.06 14.30 10.07
CA PRO A 315 6.35 12.90 9.77
C PRO A 315 5.32 12.21 8.85
N LEU A 316 4.06 12.62 8.88
CA LEU A 316 3.01 12.05 8.04
C LEU A 316 3.11 12.49 6.56
N GLU A 317 3.80 13.61 6.29
CA GLU A 317 3.91 14.18 4.95
C GLU A 317 5.29 13.89 4.30
N VAL A 318 6.18 13.19 5.03
CA VAL A 318 7.54 12.92 4.56
C VAL A 318 7.52 12.14 3.25
N GLY A 319 8.20 12.69 2.24
CA GLY A 319 8.34 12.06 0.93
C GLY A 319 7.16 12.26 -0.01
N LEU A 320 6.11 12.99 0.36
CA LEU A 320 4.98 13.22 -0.54
C LEU A 320 5.22 14.36 -1.55
N THR A 321 6.25 15.20 -1.32
CA THR A 321 6.55 16.32 -2.22
C THR A 321 7.68 16.06 -3.21
N ARG A 322 8.47 14.98 -3.04
CA ARG A 322 9.69 14.73 -3.85
C ARG A 322 10.19 13.29 -3.75
N THR A 323 11.19 12.95 -4.58
CA THR A 323 12.01 11.75 -4.41
C THR A 323 12.76 11.82 -3.08
N ARG A 324 12.90 10.68 -2.40
CA ARG A 324 13.69 10.54 -1.17
C ARG A 324 14.59 9.32 -1.27
N CYS A 325 15.85 9.48 -0.83
CA CYS A 325 16.82 8.39 -0.75
C CYS A 325 17.42 8.34 0.66
N VAL A 326 17.59 7.12 1.18
CA VAL A 326 18.14 6.88 2.52
C VAL A 326 19.11 5.68 2.49
N ALA A 327 20.23 5.80 3.19
CA ALA A 327 21.11 4.66 3.40
C ALA A 327 20.50 3.70 4.42
N THR A 328 20.42 2.42 4.06
CA THR A 328 19.77 1.37 4.88
C THR A 328 20.76 0.33 5.39
N MET A 329 21.88 0.10 4.68
CA MET A 329 22.91 -0.86 5.06
C MET A 329 24.30 -0.29 4.77
N LEU A 330 25.29 -0.76 5.53
CA LEU A 330 26.70 -0.37 5.39
C LEU A 330 27.61 -1.57 5.60
N ASN A 331 28.59 -1.74 4.72
CA ASN A 331 29.65 -2.73 4.86
C ASN A 331 31.01 -2.11 4.46
N GLY A 332 32.09 -2.45 5.17
CA GLY A 332 33.42 -1.93 4.83
C GLY A 332 34.52 -2.55 5.66
N GLY A 333 35.69 -2.71 5.02
CA GLY A 333 36.86 -3.34 5.62
C GLY A 333 36.78 -4.87 5.68
N HIS A 334 37.92 -5.51 6.03
CA HIS A 334 38.02 -6.97 6.12
C HIS A 334 38.92 -7.43 7.29
N ALA A 335 39.66 -6.52 7.94
CA ALA A 335 40.46 -6.80 9.10
C ALA A 335 40.68 -5.52 9.93
N ASP A 336 40.85 -5.65 11.25
CA ASP A 336 41.04 -4.56 12.20
C ASP A 336 42.37 -3.84 12.07
N ASN A 337 43.37 -4.52 11.50
CA ASN A 337 44.75 -4.01 11.31
C ASN A 337 45.05 -3.65 9.84
N ALA A 338 44.07 -3.57 8.96
CA ALA A 338 44.22 -3.22 7.55
C ALA A 338 43.37 -1.99 7.16
N LEU A 339 43.93 -1.11 6.32
CA LEU A 339 43.11 -0.08 5.68
C LEU A 339 42.10 -0.72 4.71
N PRO A 340 40.83 -0.30 4.70
CA PRO A 340 39.79 -0.92 3.89
C PRO A 340 40.08 -0.74 2.39
N GLN A 341 39.97 -1.81 1.62
CA GLN A 341 40.10 -1.77 0.16
C GLN A 341 38.79 -1.37 -0.52
N SER A 342 37.66 -1.58 0.15
CA SER A 342 36.34 -1.13 -0.30
C SER A 342 35.41 -0.86 0.87
N ALA A 343 34.43 0.00 0.63
CA ALA A 343 33.28 0.16 1.49
C ALA A 343 32.06 0.38 0.61
N THR A 344 30.92 -0.21 1.00
CA THR A 344 29.67 -0.13 0.23
C THR A 344 28.50 0.20 1.15
N ALA A 345 27.67 1.15 0.75
CA ALA A 345 26.38 1.41 1.37
C ALA A 345 25.25 1.02 0.42
N THR A 346 24.20 0.43 0.99
CA THR A 346 22.93 0.24 0.31
C THR A 346 22.09 1.50 0.52
N VAL A 347 21.67 2.12 -0.57
CA VAL A 347 20.85 3.35 -0.57
C VAL A 347 19.51 3.01 -1.22
N ASN A 348 18.45 3.05 -0.44
CA ASN A 348 17.10 2.87 -0.95
C ASN A 348 16.49 4.23 -1.32
N CYS A 349 15.90 4.30 -2.50
CA CYS A 349 15.19 5.47 -2.99
C CYS A 349 13.72 5.15 -3.21
N ARG A 350 12.87 6.08 -2.80
CA ARG A 350 11.45 6.16 -3.14
C ARG A 350 11.28 7.30 -4.14
N ILE A 351 11.25 6.93 -5.41
CA ILE A 351 11.32 7.86 -6.55
C ILE A 351 9.92 8.36 -6.86
N PHE A 352 9.78 9.67 -7.09
CA PHE A 352 8.50 10.30 -7.40
C PHE A 352 7.91 9.73 -8.72
N PRO A 353 6.56 9.51 -8.79
CA PRO A 353 5.92 8.92 -9.96
C PRO A 353 6.30 9.60 -11.29
N GLY A 354 6.66 8.81 -12.29
CA GLY A 354 7.06 9.29 -13.61
C GLY A 354 8.54 9.62 -13.77
N VAL A 355 9.32 9.71 -12.68
CA VAL A 355 10.79 9.90 -12.74
C VAL A 355 11.47 8.57 -13.02
N GLN A 356 12.45 8.59 -13.92
CA GLN A 356 13.18 7.38 -14.28
C GLN A 356 14.29 7.06 -13.26
N PRO A 357 14.44 5.80 -12.83
CA PRO A 357 15.53 5.41 -11.92
C PRO A 357 16.92 5.81 -12.41
N LYS A 358 17.18 5.71 -13.73
CA LYS A 358 18.46 6.13 -14.32
C LYS A 358 18.77 7.62 -14.12
N ASP A 359 17.74 8.48 -14.10
CA ASP A 359 17.93 9.91 -13.91
C ASP A 359 18.29 10.21 -12.45
N VAL A 360 17.64 9.49 -11.50
CA VAL A 360 18.01 9.54 -10.08
C VAL A 360 19.43 9.02 -9.86
N GLN A 361 19.81 7.91 -10.52
CA GLN A 361 21.19 7.41 -10.48
C GLN A 361 22.20 8.45 -10.93
N ALA A 362 21.93 9.14 -12.04
CA ALA A 362 22.80 10.17 -12.57
C ALA A 362 22.95 11.37 -11.61
N GLU A 363 21.84 11.80 -10.99
CA GLU A 363 21.85 12.86 -9.97
C GLU A 363 22.65 12.43 -8.73
N LEU A 364 22.46 11.21 -8.23
CA LEU A 364 23.21 10.66 -7.10
C LEU A 364 24.71 10.55 -7.42
N GLN A 365 25.07 10.08 -8.64
CA GLN A 365 26.46 10.00 -9.07
C GLN A 365 27.12 11.39 -9.14
N GLN A 366 26.40 12.37 -9.67
CA GLN A 366 26.90 13.77 -9.68
C GLN A 366 27.07 14.32 -8.27
N LEU A 367 26.14 14.01 -7.38
CA LEU A 367 26.10 14.47 -5.99
C LEU A 367 27.31 13.97 -5.19
N VAL A 368 27.63 12.68 -5.29
CA VAL A 368 28.71 12.07 -4.49
C VAL A 368 30.10 12.14 -5.15
N GLY A 369 30.15 12.54 -6.42
CA GLY A 369 31.37 12.74 -7.18
C GLY A 369 32.06 11.43 -7.63
N PRO A 370 33.26 11.52 -8.27
CA PRO A 370 33.87 10.39 -8.99
C PRO A 370 34.55 9.35 -8.10
N LYS A 371 34.73 9.62 -6.81
CA LYS A 371 35.33 8.67 -5.87
C LYS A 371 34.37 7.57 -5.40
N VAL A 372 33.11 7.77 -5.60
CA VAL A 372 32.04 6.83 -5.22
C VAL A 372 31.37 6.36 -6.50
N GLU A 373 31.34 5.06 -6.71
CA GLU A 373 30.59 4.44 -7.80
C GLU A 373 29.13 4.23 -7.35
N VAL A 374 28.17 4.72 -8.13
CA VAL A 374 26.73 4.54 -7.88
C VAL A 374 26.17 3.55 -8.89
N THR A 375 25.83 2.35 -8.45
CA THR A 375 25.26 1.30 -9.29
C THR A 375 23.86 0.91 -8.80
N PRO A 376 22.90 0.61 -9.72
CA PRO A 376 21.60 0.06 -9.30
C PRO A 376 21.78 -1.38 -8.82
N ASP A 377 20.81 -1.86 -8.03
CA ASP A 377 20.72 -3.30 -7.71
C ASP A 377 20.56 -4.08 -9.02
N PRO A 378 21.49 -4.99 -9.37
CA PRO A 378 21.43 -5.75 -10.62
C PRO A 378 20.25 -6.75 -10.66
N ASN A 379 19.68 -7.07 -9.51
CA ASN A 379 18.60 -8.05 -9.38
C ASN A 379 17.21 -7.40 -9.44
N TYR A 380 17.10 -6.08 -9.31
CA TYR A 380 15.83 -5.38 -9.32
C TYR A 380 15.96 -3.96 -9.86
N ILE A 381 15.24 -3.68 -10.93
CA ILE A 381 15.09 -2.32 -11.47
C ILE A 381 13.64 -1.90 -11.27
N GLY A 382 13.46 -0.85 -10.50
CA GLY A 382 12.14 -0.28 -10.22
C GLY A 382 11.41 0.12 -11.51
N VAL A 383 10.12 -0.15 -11.53
CA VAL A 383 9.25 0.16 -12.68
C VAL A 383 8.63 1.54 -12.48
N PRO A 384 9.09 2.58 -13.20
CA PRO A 384 8.52 3.91 -13.07
C PRO A 384 7.12 3.94 -13.67
N THR A 385 6.15 4.41 -12.89
CA THR A 385 4.75 4.48 -13.32
C THR A 385 4.21 5.90 -13.25
N PRO A 386 3.35 6.30 -14.21
CA PRO A 386 2.59 7.54 -14.06
C PRO A 386 1.52 7.37 -12.96
N ALA A 387 1.06 8.49 -12.42
CA ALA A 387 -0.17 8.49 -11.62
C ALA A 387 -1.37 8.06 -12.48
N SER A 388 -2.29 7.30 -11.90
CA SER A 388 -3.59 7.02 -12.53
C SER A 388 -4.40 8.32 -12.64
N PRO A 389 -5.18 8.51 -13.71
CA PRO A 389 -6.02 9.69 -13.86
C PRO A 389 -7.11 9.72 -12.78
N LEU A 390 -7.51 10.91 -12.35
CA LEU A 390 -8.66 11.06 -11.45
C LEU A 390 -9.95 10.61 -12.18
N ARG A 391 -10.53 9.49 -11.76
CA ARG A 391 -11.77 8.93 -12.33
C ARG A 391 -12.97 9.25 -11.42
N PRO A 392 -13.89 10.12 -11.85
CA PRO A 392 -15.04 10.50 -11.04
C PRO A 392 -15.96 9.33 -10.69
N ASP A 393 -16.08 8.31 -11.56
CA ASP A 393 -16.88 7.11 -11.31
C ASP A 393 -16.31 6.26 -10.17
N VAL A 394 -14.98 6.04 -10.15
CA VAL A 394 -14.29 5.32 -9.07
C VAL A 394 -14.38 6.12 -7.75
N VAL A 395 -14.02 7.40 -7.77
CA VAL A 395 -14.09 8.26 -6.58
C VAL A 395 -15.51 8.31 -6.00
N SER A 396 -16.53 8.43 -6.86
CA SER A 396 -17.93 8.45 -6.43
C SER A 396 -18.37 7.11 -5.84
N ALA A 397 -17.96 5.98 -6.45
CA ALA A 397 -18.28 4.65 -5.95
C ALA A 397 -17.70 4.42 -4.55
N VAL A 398 -16.40 4.72 -4.39
CA VAL A 398 -15.69 4.61 -3.09
C VAL A 398 -16.31 5.54 -2.05
N THR A 399 -16.54 6.81 -2.41
CA THR A 399 -17.15 7.79 -1.48
C THR A 399 -18.50 7.30 -0.97
N LYS A 400 -19.36 6.81 -1.87
CA LYS A 400 -20.68 6.29 -1.48
C LYS A 400 -20.57 5.08 -0.56
N ALA A 401 -19.67 4.14 -0.87
CA ALA A 401 -19.48 2.95 -0.06
C ALA A 401 -18.91 3.29 1.32
N ILE A 402 -17.85 4.08 1.39
CA ILE A 402 -17.23 4.49 2.65
C ILE A 402 -18.20 5.29 3.53
N GLN A 403 -18.89 6.27 2.96
CA GLN A 403 -19.85 7.07 3.74
C GLN A 403 -21.08 6.29 4.17
N HIS A 404 -21.41 5.18 3.48
CA HIS A 404 -22.45 4.26 3.94
C HIS A 404 -22.10 3.61 5.30
N PHE A 405 -20.85 3.19 5.50
CA PHE A 405 -20.40 2.50 6.72
C PHE A 405 -19.95 3.45 7.82
N HIS A 406 -19.36 4.59 7.45
CA HIS A 406 -18.64 5.46 8.36
C HIS A 406 -19.25 6.86 8.51
N GLY A 407 -20.30 7.16 7.72
CA GLY A 407 -20.97 8.46 7.71
C GLY A 407 -20.19 9.55 6.92
N PRO A 408 -20.80 10.73 6.77
CA PRO A 408 -20.28 11.78 5.88
C PRO A 408 -19.02 12.48 6.41
N SER A 409 -18.67 12.28 7.67
CA SER A 409 -17.44 12.83 8.26
C SER A 409 -16.18 12.04 7.85
N MET A 410 -16.34 10.82 7.31
CA MET A 410 -15.24 10.08 6.71
C MET A 410 -14.99 10.63 5.29
N HIS A 411 -14.02 11.54 5.17
CA HIS A 411 -13.66 12.15 3.90
C HIS A 411 -12.88 11.17 3.04
N VAL A 412 -13.21 11.12 1.75
CA VAL A 412 -12.48 10.31 0.75
C VAL A 412 -11.69 11.25 -0.15
N TYR A 413 -10.42 10.96 -0.35
CA TYR A 413 -9.51 11.81 -1.11
C TYR A 413 -8.51 10.97 -1.92
N PRO A 414 -8.03 11.48 -3.08
CA PRO A 414 -6.92 10.87 -3.78
C PRO A 414 -5.63 10.99 -2.96
N GLU A 415 -4.81 9.93 -2.99
CA GLU A 415 -3.50 9.95 -2.35
C GLU A 415 -2.42 9.29 -3.21
N MET A 416 -1.17 9.56 -2.83
CA MET A 416 0.00 8.93 -3.40
C MET A 416 0.68 8.09 -2.33
N SER A 417 0.71 6.77 -2.52
CA SER A 417 1.44 5.87 -1.63
C SER A 417 2.95 6.11 -1.71
N THR A 418 3.62 6.08 -0.58
CA THR A 418 5.09 6.00 -0.52
C THR A 418 5.60 4.57 -0.68
N GLY A 419 4.71 3.58 -0.60
CA GLY A 419 4.93 2.17 -0.91
C GLY A 419 4.90 1.89 -2.41
N ALA A 420 4.84 0.62 -2.75
CA ALA A 420 4.63 0.09 -4.09
C ALA A 420 3.78 -1.17 -3.95
N SER A 421 2.97 -1.48 -4.97
CA SER A 421 2.12 -2.66 -5.03
C SER A 421 2.15 -3.28 -6.43
N ASP A 422 1.48 -4.40 -6.61
CA ASP A 422 1.25 -5.01 -7.92
C ASP A 422 0.60 -4.06 -8.94
N GLY A 423 -0.15 -3.06 -8.47
CA GLY A 423 -0.76 -2.02 -9.29
C GLY A 423 0.23 -1.26 -10.17
N SER A 424 1.46 -1.10 -9.70
CA SER A 424 2.52 -0.40 -10.44
C SER A 424 2.85 -1.07 -11.78
N PHE A 425 2.89 -2.41 -11.83
CA PHE A 425 3.19 -3.16 -13.05
C PHE A 425 2.11 -2.99 -14.12
N PHE A 426 0.84 -2.94 -13.70
CA PHE A 426 -0.28 -2.71 -14.61
C PHE A 426 -0.33 -1.25 -15.08
N ARG A 427 -0.07 -0.27 -14.21
CA ARG A 427 0.05 1.15 -14.59
C ARG A 427 1.15 1.37 -15.61
N ALA A 428 2.31 0.71 -15.45
CA ALA A 428 3.40 0.76 -16.43
C ALA A 428 3.01 0.26 -17.81
N GLN A 429 2.02 -0.63 -17.90
CA GLN A 429 1.48 -1.18 -19.14
C GLN A 429 0.20 -0.46 -19.61
N GLY A 430 -0.11 0.71 -19.03
CA GLY A 430 -1.21 1.57 -19.45
C GLY A 430 -2.60 1.15 -18.95
N ILE A 431 -2.70 0.30 -17.95
CA ILE A 431 -3.95 0.08 -17.19
C ILE A 431 -3.89 0.94 -15.93
N PRO A 432 -4.69 2.00 -15.79
CA PRO A 432 -4.79 2.75 -14.53
C PRO A 432 -5.23 1.83 -13.39
N VAL A 433 -4.61 1.94 -12.23
CA VAL A 433 -4.99 1.17 -11.03
C VAL A 433 -5.24 2.11 -9.87
N TYR A 434 -6.25 1.79 -9.08
CA TYR A 434 -6.71 2.50 -7.89
C TYR A 434 -6.66 1.53 -6.73
N ASP A 435 -5.82 1.81 -5.73
CA ASP A 435 -5.77 0.97 -4.54
C ASP A 435 -6.90 1.44 -3.61
N ILE A 436 -7.84 0.54 -3.37
CA ILE A 436 -9.07 0.77 -2.63
C ILE A 436 -9.38 -0.46 -1.78
N ASP A 437 -9.84 -0.24 -0.58
CA ASP A 437 -10.27 -1.32 0.30
C ASP A 437 -11.41 -0.83 1.22
N GLY A 438 -12.26 -1.72 1.63
CA GLY A 438 -13.33 -1.44 2.58
C GLY A 438 -12.94 -1.72 4.02
N SER A 439 -11.76 -2.26 4.25
CA SER A 439 -11.23 -2.46 5.59
C SER A 439 -10.91 -1.12 6.28
N TRP A 440 -10.86 -1.16 7.60
CA TRP A 440 -10.56 0.02 8.38
C TRP A 440 -9.85 -0.35 9.68
N GLY A 441 -9.12 0.60 10.27
CA GLY A 441 -8.37 0.41 11.49
C GLY A 441 -8.31 1.66 12.37
N ILE A 442 -7.70 1.51 13.55
CA ILE A 442 -7.43 2.60 14.49
C ILE A 442 -5.93 2.92 14.43
N SER A 443 -5.60 4.09 13.91
CA SER A 443 -4.21 4.56 13.82
C SER A 443 -3.73 5.11 15.18
N PRO A 444 -2.47 4.82 15.58
CA PRO A 444 -1.50 3.93 14.91
C PRO A 444 -1.59 2.47 15.39
N ILE A 445 -2.52 2.12 16.27
CA ILE A 445 -2.50 0.84 17.02
C ILE A 445 -2.83 -0.38 16.16
N ASP A 446 -3.47 -0.20 15.01
CA ASP A 446 -3.80 -1.26 14.05
C ASP A 446 -2.90 -1.25 12.78
N GLU A 447 -1.96 -0.32 12.69
CA GLU A 447 -0.95 -0.28 11.62
C GLU A 447 0.12 -1.34 11.87
N ARG A 448 -0.21 -2.61 11.57
CA ARG A 448 0.62 -3.77 11.89
C ARG A 448 0.99 -4.65 10.69
N ALA A 449 0.70 -4.19 9.49
CA ALA A 449 1.23 -4.81 8.27
C ALA A 449 2.75 -4.97 8.38
N HIS A 450 3.30 -6.14 8.01
CA HIS A 450 4.70 -6.53 8.21
C HIS A 450 5.20 -6.55 9.67
N GLY A 451 4.37 -6.10 10.62
CA GLY A 451 4.71 -6.00 12.04
C GLY A 451 4.36 -7.25 12.86
N LEU A 452 4.39 -7.10 14.18
CA LEU A 452 4.06 -8.14 15.14
C LEU A 452 2.57 -8.11 15.50
N ASP A 453 2.00 -9.30 15.75
CA ASP A 453 0.62 -9.45 16.19
C ASP A 453 -0.36 -8.72 15.22
N GLU A 454 -0.15 -8.91 13.92
CA GLU A 454 -0.97 -8.33 12.85
C GLU A 454 -2.44 -8.69 13.03
N ARG A 455 -3.33 -7.74 12.77
CA ARG A 455 -4.75 -7.88 13.07
C ARG A 455 -5.63 -6.96 12.22
N ILE A 456 -6.89 -7.34 12.11
CA ILE A 456 -7.97 -6.52 11.54
C ILE A 456 -9.18 -6.55 12.49
N PRO A 457 -9.91 -5.44 12.71
CA PRO A 457 -11.18 -5.51 13.42
C PRO A 457 -12.16 -6.49 12.75
N VAL A 458 -12.83 -7.34 13.54
CA VAL A 458 -13.80 -8.32 13.01
C VAL A 458 -14.85 -7.64 12.15
N ARG A 459 -15.34 -6.48 12.61
CA ARG A 459 -16.31 -5.71 11.85
C ARG A 459 -15.74 -5.18 10.54
N ALA A 460 -14.48 -4.71 10.52
CA ALA A 460 -13.83 -4.21 9.31
C ALA A 460 -13.78 -5.29 8.23
N MET A 461 -13.43 -6.52 8.58
CA MET A 461 -13.44 -7.65 7.64
C MET A 461 -14.85 -7.93 7.06
N TYR A 462 -15.89 -7.76 7.86
CA TYR A 462 -17.26 -7.97 7.40
C TYR A 462 -17.79 -6.79 6.57
N ASP A 463 -17.48 -5.57 6.95
CA ASP A 463 -17.84 -4.37 6.21
C ASP A 463 -17.15 -4.35 4.84
N ASP A 464 -15.93 -4.88 4.74
CA ASP A 464 -15.16 -4.96 3.50
C ASP A 464 -15.86 -5.85 2.44
N VAL A 465 -16.43 -6.98 2.82
CA VAL A 465 -17.23 -7.81 1.90
C VAL A 465 -18.40 -7.01 1.31
N LEU A 466 -19.09 -6.21 2.12
CA LEU A 466 -20.21 -5.38 1.67
C LEU A 466 -19.73 -4.17 0.86
N TYR A 467 -18.58 -3.61 1.21
CA TYR A 467 -17.94 -2.54 0.46
C TYR A 467 -17.68 -2.99 -0.98
N TRP A 468 -17.01 -4.13 -1.17
CA TRP A 468 -16.74 -4.67 -2.50
C TRP A 468 -18.02 -5.04 -3.27
N GLU A 469 -19.05 -5.49 -2.57
CA GLU A 469 -20.38 -5.66 -3.20
C GLU A 469 -20.90 -4.33 -3.76
N MET A 470 -20.82 -3.24 -2.99
CA MET A 470 -21.23 -1.91 -3.43
C MET A 470 -20.38 -1.38 -4.59
N ILE A 471 -19.07 -1.62 -4.56
CA ILE A 471 -18.13 -1.26 -5.64
C ILE A 471 -18.50 -1.99 -6.93
N PHE A 472 -18.70 -3.31 -6.89
CA PHE A 472 -19.07 -4.08 -8.09
C PHE A 472 -20.42 -3.65 -8.64
N ARG A 473 -21.43 -3.42 -7.80
CA ARG A 473 -22.73 -2.89 -8.24
C ARG A 473 -22.61 -1.50 -8.87
N SER A 474 -21.73 -0.65 -8.35
CA SER A 474 -21.58 0.72 -8.85
C SER A 474 -20.80 0.82 -10.15
N LEU A 475 -19.78 -0.02 -10.34
CA LEU A 475 -18.83 0.09 -11.47
C LEU A 475 -19.09 -0.94 -12.58
N ALA A 476 -19.86 -1.98 -12.29
CA ALA A 476 -20.19 -3.05 -13.23
C ALA A 476 -21.70 -3.36 -13.31
N GLY A 477 -22.54 -2.43 -12.88
CA GLY A 477 -23.99 -2.54 -12.95
C GLY A 477 -24.67 -1.47 -13.80
#